data_1d0e49b4f6e0c6acf71f38f8e99e8147
#
_entry.id   1d0e49b4f6e0c6acf71f38f8e99e8147
#
_cell.length_a   1.000
_cell.length_b   1.000
_cell.length_c   1.000
_cell.angle_alpha   90.00
_cell.angle_beta   90.00
_cell.angle_gamma   90.00
#
_symmetry.space_group_name_H-M   'P 1'
#
loop_
_entity.id
_entity.type
_entity.pdbx_description
1 polymer ?
#
loop_
_entity_poly.entity_id
_entity_poly.type
_entity_poly.pdbx_seq_one_letter_code
_entity_poly.pdbx_strand_id
1 'polypeptide(L)'
;IVYCSNLCSEIAQSQSEIRLKQQTVVLEEGEEVVIEKTIAGDFVVCNLASLVLGNIDTESPTELRDTVHTIVRALDNVIDLNFYPIPYAEITNLKMRPIGLGSSGYHHLLAKRGIAWESQEHLSFMDKLYEQINYYAIEASSLLAAEKGQYARFAGSDWQTGQYFAKRNYTSERWQKLAAQVAELGMRNAYLMAIAPTSSTSIIAGTTAGIDPIMNRFFLEEKKGSIVPRVAPDLSDETFWLYKTAHQIDQKWVVDAAGIRQRHLDQSQSVNLYITQDITFGGIRDLYLRAWHEGVKTLYYIRSLALEVEACETCSA
;
A
#
# COMPACT_ATOMS: atom_id res chain seq x y z
N ILE A 1 7.01 1.85 -17.92
CA ILE A 1 6.77 0.41 -17.79
C ILE A 1 7.18 -0.01 -16.38
N VAL A 2 6.40 -0.86 -15.72
CA VAL A 2 6.76 -1.53 -14.47
C VAL A 2 7.26 -2.91 -14.81
N TYR A 3 8.55 -3.17 -14.64
CA TYR A 3 9.16 -4.47 -14.94
C TYR A 3 9.06 -5.46 -13.79
N CYS A 4 9.11 -4.96 -12.56
CA CYS A 4 8.96 -5.77 -11.35
C CYS A 4 8.35 -4.95 -10.22
N SER A 5 7.81 -5.65 -9.23
CA SER A 5 7.34 -5.10 -7.97
C SER A 5 8.22 -5.57 -6.82
N ASN A 6 7.98 -5.07 -5.60
CA ASN A 6 8.61 -5.57 -4.38
C ASN A 6 8.01 -6.92 -3.93
N LEU A 7 8.59 -7.53 -2.90
CA LEU A 7 8.13 -8.81 -2.35
C LEU A 7 6.64 -8.79 -1.99
N CYS A 8 6.17 -7.71 -1.36
CA CYS A 8 4.78 -7.57 -0.92
C CYS A 8 3.83 -7.03 -2.01
N SER A 9 4.34 -6.77 -3.21
CA SER A 9 3.61 -6.41 -4.44
C SER A 9 2.87 -5.06 -4.45
N GLU A 10 3.03 -4.20 -3.43
CA GLU A 10 2.38 -2.88 -3.39
C GLU A 10 3.12 -1.79 -4.17
N ILE A 11 4.41 -1.95 -4.44
CA ILE A 11 5.21 -0.96 -5.18
C ILE A 11 5.05 -1.17 -6.69
N ALA A 12 4.51 -0.18 -7.37
CA ALA A 12 4.30 -0.19 -8.80
C ALA A 12 4.76 1.14 -9.42
N GLN A 13 6.07 1.30 -9.57
CA GLN A 13 6.71 2.49 -10.13
C GLN A 13 7.32 2.19 -11.49
N SER A 14 7.32 3.18 -12.38
CA SER A 14 7.98 3.04 -13.69
C SER A 14 9.49 2.86 -13.51
N GLN A 15 10.04 1.97 -14.30
CA GLN A 15 11.46 1.60 -14.24
C GLN A 15 12.11 1.72 -15.62
N SER A 16 13.40 2.01 -15.63
CA SER A 16 14.25 1.99 -16.81
C SER A 16 15.52 1.19 -16.54
N GLU A 17 16.10 0.62 -17.58
CA GLU A 17 17.26 -0.26 -17.49
C GLU A 17 18.53 0.47 -17.05
N ILE A 18 19.36 -0.22 -16.25
CA ILE A 18 20.75 0.14 -16.03
C ILE A 18 21.54 -0.38 -17.22
N ARG A 19 22.30 0.46 -17.90
CA ARG A 19 23.07 0.09 -19.10
C ARG A 19 24.55 0.30 -18.91
N LEU A 20 25.33 -0.77 -19.01
CA LEU A 20 26.78 -0.69 -19.06
C LEU A 20 27.21 0.06 -20.32
N LYS A 21 28.01 1.12 -20.20
CA LYS A 21 28.59 1.86 -21.32
C LYS A 21 30.01 1.45 -21.64
N GLN A 22 30.81 1.24 -20.59
CA GLN A 22 32.23 0.96 -20.71
C GLN A 22 32.68 0.20 -19.47
N GLN A 23 33.58 -0.74 -19.69
CA GLN A 23 34.32 -1.45 -18.66
C GLN A 23 35.81 -1.31 -18.97
N THR A 24 36.59 -0.93 -17.98
CA THR A 24 38.04 -0.73 -18.13
C THR A 24 38.75 -1.40 -16.96
N VAL A 25 39.80 -2.15 -17.24
CA VAL A 25 40.68 -2.69 -16.22
C VAL A 25 41.89 -1.77 -16.12
N VAL A 26 42.17 -1.31 -14.91
CA VAL A 26 43.34 -0.47 -14.58
C VAL A 26 44.14 -1.13 -13.47
N LEU A 27 45.46 -0.87 -13.46
CA LEU A 27 46.31 -1.30 -12.37
C LEU A 27 46.47 -0.16 -11.37
N GLU A 28 46.03 -0.35 -10.15
CA GLU A 28 46.15 0.63 -9.04
C GLU A 28 46.87 -0.02 -7.87
N GLU A 29 47.95 0.57 -7.41
CA GLU A 29 48.75 0.09 -6.26
C GLU A 29 49.18 -1.39 -6.37
N GLY A 30 49.28 -1.95 -7.61
CA GLY A 30 49.63 -3.34 -7.85
C GLY A 30 48.45 -4.31 -7.91
N GLU A 31 47.22 -3.82 -7.80
CA GLU A 31 45.99 -4.62 -7.93
C GLU A 31 45.27 -4.29 -9.24
N GLU A 32 44.63 -5.30 -9.84
CA GLU A 32 43.78 -5.12 -11.03
C GLU A 32 42.40 -4.60 -10.57
N VAL A 33 42.06 -3.35 -10.92
CA VAL A 33 40.79 -2.69 -10.58
C VAL A 33 39.91 -2.62 -11.83
N VAL A 34 38.66 -3.07 -11.71
CA VAL A 34 37.66 -2.96 -12.78
C VAL A 34 36.80 -1.71 -12.54
N ILE A 35 36.87 -0.78 -13.49
CA ILE A 35 36.05 0.44 -13.48
C ILE A 35 34.91 0.27 -14.48
N GLU A 36 33.66 0.38 -13.99
CA GLU A 36 32.47 0.32 -14.82
C GLU A 36 31.80 1.68 -14.96
N LYS A 37 31.59 2.12 -16.19
CA LYS A 37 30.80 3.30 -16.50
C LYS A 37 29.43 2.88 -16.95
N THR A 38 28.40 3.21 -16.16
CA THR A 38 27.01 2.84 -16.43
C THR A 38 26.12 4.07 -16.60
N ILE A 39 25.06 3.93 -17.41
CA ILE A 39 23.92 4.84 -17.35
C ILE A 39 23.03 4.32 -16.25
N ALA A 40 22.78 5.13 -15.24
CA ALA A 40 21.85 4.81 -14.19
C ALA A 40 20.43 4.67 -14.76
N GLY A 41 19.85 3.48 -14.63
CA GLY A 41 18.43 3.25 -14.78
C GLY A 41 17.66 3.70 -13.52
N ASP A 42 16.48 3.13 -13.33
CA ASP A 42 15.68 3.38 -12.13
C ASP A 42 15.76 2.17 -11.18
N PHE A 43 16.27 2.41 -9.99
CA PHE A 43 16.33 1.42 -8.90
C PHE A 43 15.32 1.83 -7.82
N VAL A 44 14.16 1.16 -7.83
CA VAL A 44 13.02 1.49 -6.98
C VAL A 44 13.21 0.93 -5.58
N VAL A 45 12.92 1.73 -4.56
CA VAL A 45 12.90 1.33 -3.13
C VAL A 45 11.56 1.63 -2.51
N CYS A 46 11.21 0.84 -1.48
CA CYS A 46 10.02 1.06 -0.66
C CYS A 46 10.29 2.16 0.38
N ASN A 47 9.48 3.23 0.36
CA ASN A 47 9.45 4.27 1.38
C ASN A 47 8.00 4.43 1.83
N LEU A 48 7.62 3.72 2.90
CA LEU A 48 6.24 3.43 3.24
C LEU A 48 5.85 3.92 4.64
N ALA A 49 4.62 4.38 4.76
CA ALA A 49 3.92 4.56 6.03
C ALA A 49 2.46 4.14 5.89
N SER A 50 1.82 3.83 7.02
CA SER A 50 0.42 3.38 7.03
C SER A 50 -0.38 4.15 8.07
N LEU A 51 -1.51 4.73 7.64
CA LEU A 51 -2.54 5.28 8.52
C LEU A 51 -3.13 4.17 9.38
N VAL A 52 -3.20 4.35 10.68
CA VAL A 52 -3.86 3.40 11.59
C VAL A 52 -5.35 3.76 11.67
N LEU A 53 -6.13 3.29 10.70
CA LEU A 53 -7.51 3.72 10.46
C LEU A 53 -8.45 3.50 11.64
N GLY A 54 -8.22 2.44 12.43
CA GLY A 54 -8.98 2.18 13.64
C GLY A 54 -8.80 3.23 14.75
N ASN A 55 -7.70 4.02 14.69
CA ASN A 55 -7.32 4.98 15.73
C ASN A 55 -7.43 6.45 15.27
N ILE A 56 -7.81 6.69 14.01
CA ILE A 56 -8.00 8.02 13.44
C ILE A 56 -9.50 8.27 13.31
N ASP A 57 -9.96 9.49 13.64
CA ASP A 57 -11.31 9.90 13.29
C ASP A 57 -11.42 10.21 11.80
N THR A 58 -11.82 9.18 11.05
CA THR A 58 -11.99 9.28 9.59
C THR A 58 -13.21 10.12 9.17
N GLU A 59 -14.09 10.52 10.10
CA GLU A 59 -15.21 11.44 9.85
C GLU A 59 -14.84 12.90 10.08
N SER A 60 -13.74 13.15 10.79
CA SER A 60 -13.17 14.48 10.89
C SER A 60 -12.30 14.80 9.67
N PRO A 61 -12.78 15.62 8.72
CA PRO A 61 -11.99 15.98 7.54
C PRO A 61 -10.67 16.67 7.91
N THR A 62 -10.66 17.42 9.00
CA THR A 62 -9.48 18.15 9.49
C THR A 62 -8.45 17.16 10.05
N GLU A 63 -8.85 16.23 10.90
CA GLU A 63 -7.92 15.26 11.49
C GLU A 63 -7.31 14.35 10.42
N LEU A 64 -8.14 13.81 9.52
CA LEU A 64 -7.66 12.97 8.42
C LEU A 64 -6.71 13.74 7.51
N ARG A 65 -7.06 14.98 7.14
CA ARG A 65 -6.22 15.85 6.31
C ARG A 65 -4.87 16.12 6.95
N ASP A 66 -4.87 16.58 8.19
CA ASP A 66 -3.65 16.98 8.90
C ASP A 66 -2.74 15.77 9.13
N THR A 67 -3.31 14.60 9.43
CA THR A 67 -2.58 13.34 9.55
C THR A 67 -1.92 12.95 8.22
N VAL A 68 -2.67 12.98 7.11
CA VAL A 68 -2.14 12.66 5.78
C VAL A 68 -1.03 13.65 5.38
N HIS A 69 -1.23 14.95 5.58
CA HIS A 69 -0.23 15.99 5.27
C HIS A 69 1.05 15.78 6.07
N THR A 70 0.93 15.46 7.36
CA THR A 70 2.08 15.19 8.23
C THR A 70 2.88 13.99 7.75
N ILE A 71 2.20 12.89 7.41
CA ILE A 71 2.86 11.67 6.95
C ILE A 71 3.52 11.85 5.58
N VAL A 72 2.86 12.52 4.63
CA VAL A 72 3.44 12.81 3.31
C VAL A 72 4.73 13.64 3.47
N ARG A 73 4.71 14.67 4.32
CA ARG A 73 5.91 15.45 4.65
C ARG A 73 7.00 14.61 5.32
N ALA A 74 6.63 13.76 6.26
CA ALA A 74 7.59 12.88 6.93
C ALA A 74 8.26 11.90 5.94
N LEU A 75 7.49 11.28 5.07
CA LEU A 75 8.01 10.37 4.04
C LEU A 75 8.91 11.11 3.02
N ASP A 76 8.56 12.35 2.63
CA ASP A 76 9.41 13.17 1.78
C ASP A 76 10.75 13.51 2.45
N ASN A 77 10.72 13.83 3.76
CA ASN A 77 11.94 14.10 4.51
C ASN A 77 12.83 12.86 4.65
N VAL A 78 12.26 11.66 4.79
CA VAL A 78 13.01 10.40 4.83
C VAL A 78 13.87 10.23 3.58
N ILE A 79 13.40 10.65 2.40
CA ILE A 79 14.17 10.57 1.16
C ILE A 79 15.47 11.37 1.25
N ASP A 80 15.44 12.53 1.90
CA ASP A 80 16.60 13.41 2.04
C ASP A 80 17.54 12.98 3.17
N LEU A 81 17.00 12.34 4.23
CA LEU A 81 17.74 11.97 5.43
C LEU A 81 18.31 10.54 5.39
N ASN A 82 17.86 9.72 4.44
CA ASN A 82 18.23 8.33 4.36
C ASN A 82 19.65 8.13 3.83
N PHE A 83 20.31 7.08 4.30
CA PHE A 83 21.56 6.60 3.71
C PHE A 83 21.26 5.61 2.58
N TYR A 84 21.86 5.83 1.42
CA TYR A 84 21.71 4.98 0.25
C TYR A 84 22.98 4.17 -0.01
N PRO A 85 23.02 2.86 0.34
CA PRO A 85 24.20 2.04 0.09
C PRO A 85 24.45 1.77 -1.38
N ILE A 86 23.44 2.00 -2.24
CA ILE A 86 23.50 1.79 -3.69
C ILE A 86 23.24 3.12 -4.41
N PRO A 87 24.20 3.66 -5.18
CA PRO A 87 24.05 4.95 -5.86
C PRO A 87 22.84 5.02 -6.81
N TYR A 88 22.46 3.93 -7.44
CA TYR A 88 21.27 3.88 -8.32
C TYR A 88 19.97 4.13 -7.56
N ALA A 89 19.86 3.65 -6.30
CA ALA A 89 18.74 3.91 -5.43
C ALA A 89 18.65 5.39 -5.06
N GLU A 90 19.77 6.01 -4.68
CA GLU A 90 19.85 7.44 -4.39
C GLU A 90 19.39 8.28 -5.58
N ILE A 91 19.98 8.04 -6.77
CA ILE A 91 19.64 8.76 -8.00
C ILE A 91 18.12 8.66 -8.29
N THR A 92 17.56 7.47 -8.17
CA THR A 92 16.12 7.25 -8.44
C THR A 92 15.25 7.97 -7.43
N ASN A 93 15.57 7.83 -6.13
CA ASN A 93 14.76 8.42 -5.06
C ASN A 93 14.82 9.95 -5.07
N LEU A 94 15.99 10.54 -5.23
CA LEU A 94 16.13 12.00 -5.30
C LEU A 94 15.46 12.58 -6.57
N LYS A 95 15.49 11.85 -7.68
CA LYS A 95 14.89 12.28 -8.95
C LYS A 95 13.36 12.18 -8.97
N MET A 96 12.80 11.09 -8.44
CA MET A 96 11.36 10.79 -8.52
C MET A 96 10.63 11.08 -7.20
N ARG A 97 11.33 11.07 -6.09
CA ARG A 97 10.81 11.27 -4.73
C ARG A 97 9.58 10.41 -4.44
N PRO A 98 9.62 9.09 -4.69
CA PRO A 98 8.47 8.23 -4.50
C PRO A 98 8.21 7.98 -3.03
N ILE A 99 6.95 8.02 -2.65
CA ILE A 99 6.47 7.58 -1.34
C ILE A 99 5.34 6.57 -1.50
N GLY A 100 5.00 5.86 -0.45
CA GLY A 100 3.88 4.94 -0.42
C GLY A 100 3.10 5.09 0.87
N LEU A 101 2.11 5.97 0.86
CA LEU A 101 1.13 6.08 1.93
C LEU A 101 0.09 4.97 1.77
N GLY A 102 -0.04 4.14 2.78
CA GLY A 102 -1.03 3.08 2.88
C GLY A 102 -1.87 3.19 4.14
N SER A 103 -2.49 2.08 4.50
CA SER A 103 -3.34 2.00 5.68
C SER A 103 -3.22 0.64 6.37
N SER A 104 -3.46 0.62 7.67
CA SER A 104 -3.66 -0.57 8.51
C SER A 104 -4.91 -0.37 9.35
N GLY A 105 -5.41 -1.45 9.97
CA GLY A 105 -6.59 -1.34 10.80
C GLY A 105 -7.89 -1.19 10.03
N TYR A 106 -7.94 -1.64 8.79
CA TYR A 106 -9.14 -1.45 7.98
C TYR A 106 -10.33 -2.26 8.50
N HIS A 107 -10.14 -3.55 8.85
CA HIS A 107 -11.21 -4.35 9.44
C HIS A 107 -11.61 -3.84 10.84
N HIS A 108 -10.64 -3.32 11.61
CA HIS A 108 -10.92 -2.64 12.89
C HIS A 108 -11.84 -1.43 12.69
N LEU A 109 -11.55 -0.58 11.70
CA LEU A 109 -12.40 0.56 11.36
C LEU A 109 -13.82 0.13 10.98
N LEU A 110 -13.97 -0.89 10.13
CA LEU A 110 -15.29 -1.41 9.75
C LEU A 110 -16.08 -1.89 10.96
N ALA A 111 -15.45 -2.65 11.87
CA ALA A 111 -16.09 -3.12 13.08
C ALA A 111 -16.53 -1.97 13.98
N LYS A 112 -15.70 -0.94 14.19
CA LYS A 112 -16.06 0.28 14.95
C LYS A 112 -17.23 1.03 14.33
N ARG A 113 -17.39 0.95 13.00
CA ARG A 113 -18.49 1.61 12.27
C ARG A 113 -19.75 0.76 12.15
N GLY A 114 -19.74 -0.46 12.66
CA GLY A 114 -20.86 -1.38 12.51
C GLY A 114 -21.04 -1.91 11.08
N ILE A 115 -20.03 -1.80 10.24
CA ILE A 115 -20.09 -2.15 8.82
C ILE A 115 -19.63 -3.60 8.62
N ALA A 116 -20.50 -4.43 8.08
CA ALA A 116 -20.14 -5.80 7.72
C ALA A 116 -19.28 -5.85 6.45
N TRP A 117 -18.25 -6.73 6.42
CA TRP A 117 -17.35 -6.86 5.28
C TRP A 117 -18.07 -7.19 3.98
N GLU A 118 -19.01 -8.12 4.01
CA GLU A 118 -19.80 -8.54 2.86
C GLU A 118 -21.07 -7.68 2.70
N SER A 119 -20.88 -6.37 2.43
CA SER A 119 -21.99 -5.43 2.25
C SER A 119 -21.71 -4.36 1.21
N GLN A 120 -22.74 -3.83 0.57
CA GLN A 120 -22.60 -2.67 -0.33
C GLN A 120 -22.24 -1.41 0.43
N GLU A 121 -22.60 -1.31 1.71
CA GLU A 121 -22.21 -0.23 2.58
C GLU A 121 -20.68 -0.18 2.74
N HIS A 122 -20.04 -1.36 2.94
CA HIS A 122 -18.59 -1.48 2.98
C HIS A 122 -17.94 -0.93 1.70
N LEU A 123 -18.38 -1.36 0.53
CA LEU A 123 -17.81 -0.92 -0.74
C LEU A 123 -17.96 0.60 -0.95
N SER A 124 -19.13 1.14 -0.60
CA SER A 124 -19.41 2.57 -0.70
C SER A 124 -18.63 3.41 0.31
N PHE A 125 -18.49 2.91 1.53
CA PHE A 125 -17.70 3.57 2.57
C PHE A 125 -16.22 3.62 2.18
N MET A 126 -15.68 2.51 1.72
CA MET A 126 -14.30 2.39 1.31
C MET A 126 -13.95 3.30 0.13
N ASP A 127 -14.80 3.37 -0.89
CA ASP A 127 -14.63 4.25 -2.05
C ASP A 127 -14.44 5.70 -1.61
N LYS A 128 -15.33 6.19 -0.74
CA LYS A 128 -15.27 7.55 -0.19
C LYS A 128 -14.02 7.78 0.66
N LEU A 129 -13.67 6.83 1.52
CA LEU A 129 -12.52 6.96 2.42
C LEU A 129 -11.21 7.06 1.64
N TYR A 130 -10.97 6.15 0.69
CA TYR A 130 -9.73 6.17 -0.08
C TYR A 130 -9.69 7.30 -1.11
N GLU A 131 -10.83 7.76 -1.61
CA GLU A 131 -10.91 9.02 -2.39
C GLU A 131 -10.42 10.22 -1.55
N GLN A 132 -10.85 10.33 -0.29
CA GLN A 132 -10.42 11.42 0.60
C GLN A 132 -8.92 11.32 0.93
N ILE A 133 -8.43 10.15 1.28
CA ILE A 133 -7.00 9.94 1.58
C ILE A 133 -6.16 10.34 0.36
N ASN A 134 -6.53 9.88 -0.83
CA ASN A 134 -5.83 10.22 -2.07
C ASN A 134 -5.87 11.73 -2.35
N TYR A 135 -7.05 12.36 -2.15
CA TYR A 135 -7.19 13.80 -2.32
C TYR A 135 -6.20 14.56 -1.43
N TYR A 136 -6.15 14.24 -0.13
CA TYR A 136 -5.26 14.93 0.80
C TYR A 136 -3.78 14.60 0.57
N ALA A 137 -3.45 13.40 0.10
CA ALA A 137 -2.08 13.06 -0.28
C ALA A 137 -1.58 13.89 -1.47
N ILE A 138 -2.42 14.08 -2.49
CA ILE A 138 -2.11 14.92 -3.65
C ILE A 138 -1.99 16.39 -3.23
N GLU A 139 -2.93 16.89 -2.42
CA GLU A 139 -2.90 18.25 -1.89
C GLU A 139 -1.60 18.49 -1.11
N ALA A 140 -1.22 17.60 -0.21
CA ALA A 140 0.01 17.69 0.58
C ALA A 140 1.26 17.72 -0.30
N SER A 141 1.36 16.82 -1.28
CA SER A 141 2.50 16.76 -2.18
C SER A 141 2.61 17.99 -3.08
N SER A 142 1.47 18.55 -3.51
CA SER A 142 1.43 19.80 -4.29
C SER A 142 1.87 21.01 -3.46
N LEU A 143 1.43 21.12 -2.21
CA LEU A 143 1.88 22.17 -1.29
C LEU A 143 3.38 22.05 -0.96
N LEU A 144 3.89 20.83 -0.80
CA LEU A 144 5.31 20.57 -0.62
C LEU A 144 6.13 20.94 -1.87
N ALA A 145 5.55 20.80 -3.07
CA ALA A 145 6.22 21.24 -4.29
C ALA A 145 6.38 22.76 -4.32
N ALA A 146 5.40 23.52 -3.85
CA ALA A 146 5.50 24.98 -3.73
C ALA A 146 6.58 25.38 -2.71
N GLU A 147 6.75 24.61 -1.62
CA GLU A 147 7.73 24.89 -0.55
C GLU A 147 9.15 24.46 -0.94
N LYS A 148 9.31 23.26 -1.53
CA LYS A 148 10.60 22.57 -1.69
C LYS A 148 10.98 22.28 -3.15
N GLY A 149 10.13 22.66 -4.10
CA GLY A 149 10.27 22.34 -5.53
C GLY A 149 9.67 20.99 -5.90
N GLN A 150 9.32 20.87 -7.18
CA GLN A 150 8.74 19.66 -7.76
C GLN A 150 9.79 18.58 -7.98
N TYR A 151 9.34 17.31 -8.11
CA TYR A 151 10.24 16.23 -8.51
C TYR A 151 10.76 16.42 -9.95
N ALA A 152 11.97 15.93 -10.25
CA ALA A 152 12.71 16.31 -11.45
C ALA A 152 12.02 15.92 -12.79
N ARG A 153 11.14 14.92 -12.78
CA ARG A 153 10.41 14.47 -13.98
C ARG A 153 8.93 14.86 -13.98
N PHE A 154 8.59 15.96 -13.33
CA PHE A 154 7.21 16.45 -13.32
C PHE A 154 6.72 16.87 -14.70
N ALA A 155 7.58 17.55 -15.47
CA ALA A 155 7.25 18.01 -16.81
C ALA A 155 6.85 16.85 -17.75
N GLY A 156 5.68 16.96 -18.36
CA GLY A 156 5.10 15.95 -19.25
C GLY A 156 4.48 14.75 -18.53
N SER A 157 4.45 14.74 -17.20
CA SER A 157 3.83 13.65 -16.43
C SER A 157 2.30 13.68 -16.49
N ASP A 158 1.67 12.57 -16.11
CA ASP A 158 0.21 12.48 -15.95
C ASP A 158 -0.32 13.50 -14.91
N TRP A 159 0.52 13.92 -13.97
CA TRP A 159 0.19 14.96 -13.00
C TRP A 159 0.06 16.32 -13.68
N GLN A 160 1.08 16.73 -14.44
CA GLN A 160 1.08 18.03 -15.14
C GLN A 160 -0.01 18.11 -16.22
N THR A 161 -0.19 17.03 -16.97
CA THR A 161 -1.16 16.99 -18.09
C THR A 161 -2.60 16.80 -17.65
N GLY A 162 -2.84 16.55 -16.35
CA GLY A 162 -4.17 16.24 -15.81
C GLY A 162 -4.67 14.83 -16.11
N GLN A 163 -3.90 14.02 -16.82
CA GLN A 163 -4.27 12.64 -17.17
C GLN A 163 -4.51 11.76 -15.94
N TYR A 164 -3.81 12.04 -14.83
CA TYR A 164 -4.05 11.34 -13.56
C TYR A 164 -5.51 11.44 -13.11
N PHE A 165 -6.08 12.65 -13.16
CA PHE A 165 -7.46 12.93 -12.74
C PHE A 165 -8.47 12.40 -13.76
N ALA A 166 -8.20 12.57 -15.06
CA ALA A 166 -9.06 12.11 -16.15
C ALA A 166 -9.22 10.57 -16.13
N LYS A 167 -8.12 9.82 -16.00
CA LYS A 167 -8.12 8.35 -15.94
C LYS A 167 -8.95 7.79 -14.76
N ARG A 168 -9.14 8.59 -13.70
CA ARG A 168 -9.88 8.22 -12.49
C ARG A 168 -11.29 8.77 -12.44
N ASN A 169 -11.67 9.51 -13.49
CA ASN A 169 -12.96 10.20 -13.56
C ASN A 169 -13.20 11.14 -12.36
N TYR A 170 -12.17 11.87 -11.94
CA TYR A 170 -12.25 12.87 -10.88
C TYR A 170 -12.74 14.20 -11.45
N THR A 171 -14.07 14.37 -11.56
CA THR A 171 -14.71 15.46 -12.29
C THR A 171 -15.40 16.51 -11.41
N SER A 172 -15.52 16.28 -10.10
CA SER A 172 -16.16 17.23 -9.20
C SER A 172 -15.36 18.54 -9.08
N GLU A 173 -16.02 19.63 -8.69
CA GLU A 173 -15.40 20.94 -8.55
C GLU A 173 -14.15 20.93 -7.64
N ARG A 174 -14.21 20.17 -6.52
CA ARG A 174 -13.04 20.03 -5.63
C ARG A 174 -11.85 19.40 -6.35
N TRP A 175 -12.09 18.38 -7.17
CA TRP A 175 -11.04 17.72 -7.94
C TRP A 175 -10.48 18.61 -9.06
N GLN A 176 -11.34 19.41 -9.72
CA GLN A 176 -10.89 20.36 -10.72
C GLN A 176 -10.00 21.45 -10.11
N LYS A 177 -10.35 21.94 -8.92
CA LYS A 177 -9.51 22.91 -8.17
C LYS A 177 -8.16 22.30 -7.80
N LEU A 178 -8.13 21.05 -7.33
CA LEU A 178 -6.88 20.37 -7.01
C LEU A 178 -6.03 20.11 -8.27
N ALA A 179 -6.64 19.71 -9.37
CA ALA A 179 -5.93 19.53 -10.64
C ALA A 179 -5.30 20.83 -11.14
N ALA A 180 -6.00 21.96 -11.02
CA ALA A 180 -5.46 23.27 -11.33
C ALA A 180 -4.29 23.66 -10.42
N GLN A 181 -4.41 23.41 -9.11
CA GLN A 181 -3.32 23.61 -8.15
C GLN A 181 -2.09 22.77 -8.50
N VAL A 182 -2.28 21.49 -8.85
CA VAL A 182 -1.19 20.59 -9.26
C VAL A 182 -0.52 21.07 -10.55
N ALA A 183 -1.29 21.56 -11.50
CA ALA A 183 -0.73 22.12 -12.75
C ALA A 183 0.10 23.38 -12.49
N GLU A 184 -0.29 24.22 -11.54
CA GLU A 184 0.38 25.48 -11.18
C GLU A 184 1.60 25.26 -10.29
N LEU A 185 1.43 24.55 -9.17
CA LEU A 185 2.46 24.36 -8.13
C LEU A 185 3.36 23.15 -8.39
N GLY A 186 2.89 22.16 -9.14
CA GLY A 186 3.55 20.90 -9.36
C GLY A 186 3.26 19.84 -8.29
N MET A 187 4.04 18.77 -8.32
CA MET A 187 4.04 17.69 -7.34
C MET A 187 5.45 17.50 -6.79
N ARG A 188 5.58 17.34 -5.46
CA ARG A 188 6.85 17.02 -4.81
C ARG A 188 7.25 15.56 -5.03
N ASN A 189 6.28 14.67 -5.07
CA ASN A 189 6.45 13.22 -5.14
C ASN A 189 5.83 12.68 -6.44
N ALA A 190 6.56 11.85 -7.17
CA ALA A 190 6.03 11.24 -8.40
C ALA A 190 4.97 10.16 -8.12
N TYR A 191 5.07 9.49 -6.97
CA TYR A 191 4.16 8.45 -6.50
C TYR A 191 3.81 8.68 -5.03
N LEU A 192 2.55 8.43 -4.66
CA LEU A 192 2.01 8.77 -3.35
C LEU A 192 1.47 7.57 -2.58
N MET A 193 0.65 6.71 -3.21
CA MET A 193 -0.18 5.74 -2.52
C MET A 193 0.26 4.31 -2.82
N ALA A 194 0.62 3.57 -1.76
CA ALA A 194 0.88 2.13 -1.82
C ALA A 194 0.47 1.49 -0.48
N ILE A 195 -0.21 0.34 -0.51
CA ILE A 195 -0.71 -0.30 0.71
C ILE A 195 0.10 -1.55 1.03
N ALA A 196 0.91 -1.45 2.07
CA ALA A 196 1.72 -2.53 2.62
C ALA A 196 0.91 -3.48 3.54
N PRO A 197 1.39 -4.72 3.79
CA PRO A 197 0.67 -5.69 4.62
C PRO A 197 0.59 -5.33 6.10
N THR A 198 1.55 -4.58 6.64
CA THR A 198 1.65 -4.10 8.02
C THR A 198 1.55 -5.17 9.12
N SER A 199 1.93 -6.41 8.86
CA SER A 199 1.74 -7.55 9.77
C SER A 199 2.32 -7.33 11.18
N SER A 200 3.53 -6.74 11.29
CA SER A 200 4.17 -6.48 12.59
C SER A 200 3.79 -5.12 13.18
N THR A 201 3.67 -4.09 12.35
CA THR A 201 3.37 -2.73 12.81
C THR A 201 1.94 -2.58 13.31
N SER A 202 0.98 -3.31 12.75
CA SER A 202 -0.39 -3.35 13.24
C SER A 202 -0.49 -3.91 14.67
N ILE A 203 0.37 -4.85 15.02
CA ILE A 203 0.47 -5.40 16.37
C ILE A 203 0.89 -4.31 17.37
N ILE A 204 1.94 -3.55 17.02
CA ILE A 204 2.43 -2.46 17.86
C ILE A 204 1.37 -1.37 18.01
N ALA A 205 0.62 -1.10 16.92
CA ALA A 205 -0.44 -0.10 16.90
C ALA A 205 -1.77 -0.57 17.53
N GLY A 206 -1.88 -1.83 17.97
CA GLY A 206 -3.10 -2.39 18.57
C GLY A 206 -4.28 -2.44 17.60
N THR A 207 -4.02 -2.76 16.32
CA THR A 207 -5.04 -2.76 15.27
C THR A 207 -4.94 -3.99 14.36
N THR A 208 -5.85 -4.12 13.37
CA THR A 208 -5.79 -5.20 12.37
C THR A 208 -4.75 -4.93 11.28
N ALA A 209 -4.19 -5.97 10.67
CA ALA A 209 -3.16 -5.83 9.66
C ALA A 209 -3.74 -5.32 8.33
N GLY A 210 -3.10 -4.31 7.75
CA GLY A 210 -3.37 -3.78 6.41
C GLY A 210 -4.84 -3.52 6.12
N ILE A 211 -5.23 -4.02 4.96
CA ILE A 211 -6.57 -3.93 4.41
C ILE A 211 -7.32 -5.27 4.46
N ASP A 212 -6.68 -6.29 5.03
CA ASP A 212 -7.22 -7.64 5.05
C ASP A 212 -8.27 -7.84 6.14
N PRO A 213 -9.20 -8.80 5.96
CA PRO A 213 -9.98 -9.33 7.06
C PRO A 213 -9.07 -10.06 8.06
N ILE A 214 -9.49 -10.09 9.33
CA ILE A 214 -8.75 -10.82 10.35
C ILE A 214 -8.74 -12.33 10.07
N MET A 215 -7.62 -12.98 10.44
CA MET A 215 -7.53 -14.45 10.37
C MET A 215 -8.39 -15.13 11.43
N ASN A 216 -8.30 -14.65 12.67
CA ASN A 216 -9.06 -15.15 13.81
C ASN A 216 -9.42 -14.00 14.74
N ARG A 217 -10.55 -14.13 15.47
CA ARG A 217 -10.96 -13.16 16.51
C ARG A 217 -10.07 -13.23 17.75
N PHE A 218 -9.59 -14.42 18.06
CA PHE A 218 -8.65 -14.70 19.13
C PHE A 218 -7.67 -15.77 18.65
N PHE A 219 -6.39 -15.59 18.94
CA PHE A 219 -5.35 -16.59 18.68
C PHE A 219 -4.15 -16.39 19.61
N LEU A 220 -3.39 -17.46 19.80
CA LEU A 220 -2.13 -17.44 20.52
C LEU A 220 -0.99 -17.33 19.51
N GLU A 221 -0.20 -16.28 19.60
CA GLU A 221 0.97 -16.07 18.74
C GLU A 221 2.23 -16.49 19.51
N GLU A 222 2.93 -17.50 19.03
CA GLU A 222 4.25 -17.85 19.56
C GLU A 222 5.33 -16.97 18.91
N LYS A 223 6.07 -16.26 19.74
CA LYS A 223 7.14 -15.35 19.28
C LYS A 223 8.36 -15.49 20.21
N LYS A 224 9.44 -16.01 19.67
CA LYS A 224 10.72 -16.19 20.41
C LYS A 224 10.54 -16.93 21.75
N GLY A 225 9.73 -17.99 21.78
CA GLY A 225 9.46 -18.79 22.97
C GLY A 225 8.48 -18.16 23.96
N SER A 226 7.81 -17.07 23.60
CA SER A 226 6.73 -16.47 24.38
C SER A 226 5.41 -16.60 23.64
N ILE A 227 4.36 -17.02 24.34
CA ILE A 227 2.99 -17.09 23.82
C ILE A 227 2.29 -15.77 24.15
N VAL A 228 1.86 -15.03 23.13
CA VAL A 228 1.17 -13.76 23.28
C VAL A 228 -0.26 -13.91 22.78
N PRO A 229 -1.27 -13.73 23.65
CA PRO A 229 -2.67 -13.74 23.21
C PRO A 229 -2.95 -12.53 22.33
N ARG A 230 -3.67 -12.77 21.23
CA ARG A 230 -4.15 -11.77 20.30
C ARG A 230 -5.66 -11.81 20.26
N VAL A 231 -6.27 -10.65 20.44
CA VAL A 231 -7.70 -10.45 20.33
C VAL A 231 -7.97 -9.40 19.27
N ALA A 232 -9.03 -9.57 18.50
CA ALA A 232 -9.45 -8.52 17.56
C ALA A 232 -9.69 -7.21 18.33
N PRO A 233 -9.22 -6.07 17.84
CA PRO A 233 -9.38 -4.79 18.55
C PRO A 233 -10.85 -4.47 18.81
N ASP A 234 -11.15 -3.91 19.98
CA ASP A 234 -12.52 -3.56 20.40
C ASP A 234 -13.54 -4.71 20.27
N LEU A 235 -13.08 -5.97 20.43
CA LEU A 235 -13.95 -7.13 20.39
C LEU A 235 -14.93 -7.11 21.55
N SER A 236 -16.23 -7.11 21.24
CA SER A 236 -17.36 -7.10 22.16
C SER A 236 -18.52 -7.91 21.59
N ASP A 237 -19.60 -8.05 22.34
CA ASP A 237 -20.83 -8.70 21.84
C ASP A 237 -21.41 -7.98 20.62
N GLU A 238 -21.21 -6.66 20.52
CA GLU A 238 -21.65 -5.85 19.38
C GLU A 238 -20.79 -6.01 18.14
N THR A 239 -19.46 -6.14 18.31
CA THR A 239 -18.51 -6.21 17.19
C THR A 239 -18.15 -7.64 16.80
N PHE A 240 -18.47 -8.63 17.63
CA PHE A 240 -18.12 -10.04 17.39
C PHE A 240 -18.53 -10.55 15.99
N TRP A 241 -19.73 -10.23 15.56
CA TRP A 241 -20.29 -10.67 14.29
C TRP A 241 -19.75 -9.92 13.08
N LEU A 242 -19.26 -8.70 13.32
CA LEU A 242 -18.60 -7.88 12.30
C LEU A 242 -17.19 -8.40 11.96
N TYR A 243 -16.53 -9.05 12.91
CA TYR A 243 -15.23 -9.67 12.71
C TYR A 243 -15.35 -11.08 12.11
N LYS A 244 -16.00 -11.17 10.94
CA LYS A 244 -15.99 -12.40 10.15
C LYS A 244 -14.56 -12.70 9.71
N THR A 245 -14.10 -13.96 9.88
CA THR A 245 -12.71 -14.30 9.57
C THR A 245 -12.45 -14.38 8.07
N ALA A 246 -11.21 -14.19 7.68
CA ALA A 246 -10.78 -14.10 6.28
C ALA A 246 -11.22 -15.32 5.44
N HIS A 247 -11.12 -16.53 5.99
CA HIS A 247 -11.55 -17.76 5.30
C HIS A 247 -13.07 -17.97 5.28
N GLN A 248 -13.82 -17.21 6.07
CA GLN A 248 -15.30 -17.25 6.06
C GLN A 248 -15.91 -16.23 5.09
N ILE A 249 -15.13 -15.22 4.69
CA ILE A 249 -15.57 -14.19 3.75
C ILE A 249 -15.46 -14.72 2.32
N ASP A 250 -16.51 -14.53 1.50
CA ASP A 250 -16.42 -14.80 0.07
C ASP A 250 -15.35 -13.88 -0.55
N GLN A 251 -14.33 -14.50 -1.13
CA GLN A 251 -13.16 -13.79 -1.67
C GLN A 251 -13.49 -12.86 -2.84
N LYS A 252 -14.66 -12.98 -3.43
CA LYS A 252 -15.15 -12.00 -4.41
C LYS A 252 -15.29 -10.61 -3.78
N TRP A 253 -15.74 -10.51 -2.53
CA TRP A 253 -15.80 -9.23 -1.80
C TRP A 253 -14.43 -8.64 -1.55
N VAL A 254 -13.42 -9.48 -1.28
CA VAL A 254 -12.03 -9.03 -1.11
C VAL A 254 -11.49 -8.44 -2.43
N VAL A 255 -11.77 -9.11 -3.55
CA VAL A 255 -11.36 -8.67 -4.89
C VAL A 255 -12.10 -7.39 -5.30
N ASP A 256 -13.41 -7.32 -5.10
CA ASP A 256 -14.23 -6.14 -5.43
C ASP A 256 -13.76 -4.92 -4.62
N ALA A 257 -13.54 -5.11 -3.34
CA ALA A 257 -12.97 -4.08 -2.46
C ALA A 257 -11.59 -3.62 -2.96
N ALA A 258 -10.74 -4.56 -3.39
CA ALA A 258 -9.44 -4.23 -3.94
C ALA A 258 -9.54 -3.43 -5.25
N GLY A 259 -10.47 -3.79 -6.15
CA GLY A 259 -10.72 -3.07 -7.41
C GLY A 259 -11.15 -1.62 -7.19
N ILE A 260 -12.16 -1.42 -6.33
CA ILE A 260 -12.64 -0.08 -5.97
C ILE A 260 -11.50 0.76 -5.36
N ARG A 261 -10.77 0.20 -4.43
CA ARG A 261 -9.64 0.88 -3.77
C ARG A 261 -8.50 1.20 -4.73
N GLN A 262 -8.21 0.29 -5.70
CA GLN A 262 -7.16 0.49 -6.69
C GLN A 262 -7.36 1.76 -7.54
N ARG A 263 -8.60 2.19 -7.74
CA ARG A 263 -8.91 3.45 -8.42
C ARG A 263 -8.26 4.66 -7.75
N HIS A 264 -8.10 4.62 -6.43
CA HIS A 264 -7.55 5.71 -5.64
C HIS A 264 -6.04 5.58 -5.38
N LEU A 265 -5.42 4.49 -5.82
CA LEU A 265 -3.98 4.25 -5.66
C LEU A 265 -3.25 4.49 -6.98
N ASP A 266 -2.13 5.19 -6.92
CA ASP A 266 -1.25 5.34 -8.09
C ASP A 266 -0.26 4.17 -8.23
N GLN A 267 0.15 3.56 -7.13
CA GLN A 267 0.89 2.30 -7.12
C GLN A 267 -0.06 1.11 -6.94
N SER A 268 0.21 0.19 -6.03
CA SER A 268 -0.61 -0.99 -5.82
C SER A 268 -0.90 -1.25 -4.33
N GLN A 269 -1.39 -2.42 -4.03
CA GLN A 269 -1.79 -2.86 -2.70
C GLN A 269 -1.49 -4.35 -2.52
N SER A 270 -1.06 -4.74 -1.32
CA SER A 270 -0.80 -6.12 -0.96
C SER A 270 -2.12 -6.83 -0.63
N VAL A 271 -2.75 -7.41 -1.65
CA VAL A 271 -4.02 -8.12 -1.51
C VAL A 271 -3.78 -9.60 -1.31
N ASN A 272 -4.18 -10.13 -0.15
CA ASN A 272 -4.19 -11.57 0.10
C ASN A 272 -5.53 -12.19 -0.27
N LEU A 273 -5.49 -13.39 -0.83
CA LEU A 273 -6.67 -14.25 -1.01
C LEU A 273 -6.62 -15.39 0.01
N TYR A 274 -7.76 -15.68 0.62
CA TYR A 274 -7.90 -16.68 1.68
C TYR A 274 -8.80 -17.80 1.17
N ILE A 275 -8.23 -18.95 0.91
CA ILE A 275 -8.92 -20.08 0.31
C ILE A 275 -9.06 -21.24 1.29
N THR A 276 -10.13 -22.00 1.13
CA THR A 276 -10.36 -23.26 1.82
C THR A 276 -9.95 -24.43 0.93
N GLN A 277 -9.85 -25.64 1.48
CA GLN A 277 -9.34 -26.80 0.74
C GLN A 277 -10.28 -27.28 -0.36
N ASP A 278 -11.55 -26.93 -0.28
CA ASP A 278 -12.60 -27.29 -1.25
C ASP A 278 -12.61 -26.37 -2.49
N ILE A 279 -11.77 -25.33 -2.53
CA ILE A 279 -11.70 -24.49 -3.73
C ILE A 279 -11.13 -25.27 -4.91
N THR A 280 -11.78 -25.14 -6.05
CA THR A 280 -11.31 -25.75 -7.30
C THR A 280 -10.27 -24.86 -8.00
N PHE A 281 -9.45 -25.45 -8.88
CA PHE A 281 -8.58 -24.66 -9.76
C PHE A 281 -9.36 -23.62 -10.57
N GLY A 282 -10.57 -23.97 -11.04
CA GLY A 282 -11.49 -23.04 -11.70
C GLY A 282 -11.84 -21.85 -10.81
N GLY A 283 -12.15 -22.10 -9.54
CA GLY A 283 -12.45 -21.02 -8.56
C GLY A 283 -11.28 -20.06 -8.35
N ILE A 284 -10.06 -20.58 -8.23
CA ILE A 284 -8.85 -19.73 -8.12
C ILE A 284 -8.68 -18.89 -9.40
N ARG A 285 -8.75 -19.52 -10.56
CA ARG A 285 -8.67 -18.83 -11.86
C ARG A 285 -9.71 -17.69 -11.94
N ASP A 286 -10.93 -17.95 -11.53
CA ASP A 286 -12.02 -16.98 -11.64
C ASP A 286 -11.81 -15.78 -10.69
N LEU A 287 -11.20 -15.98 -9.51
CA LEU A 287 -10.79 -14.88 -8.63
C LEU A 287 -9.69 -14.00 -9.27
N TYR A 288 -8.69 -14.63 -9.93
CA TYR A 288 -7.65 -13.89 -10.65
C TYR A 288 -8.21 -13.12 -11.85
N LEU A 289 -9.09 -13.73 -12.63
CA LEU A 289 -9.74 -13.05 -13.75
C LEU A 289 -10.63 -11.90 -13.25
N ARG A 290 -11.35 -12.08 -12.13
CA ARG A 290 -12.12 -11.00 -11.51
C ARG A 290 -11.20 -9.85 -11.09
N ALA A 291 -10.09 -10.13 -10.39
CA ALA A 291 -9.13 -9.11 -10.01
C ALA A 291 -8.60 -8.33 -11.22
N TRP A 292 -8.31 -9.02 -12.32
CA TRP A 292 -7.92 -8.39 -13.57
C TRP A 292 -9.02 -7.47 -14.12
N HIS A 293 -10.27 -7.92 -14.17
CA HIS A 293 -11.40 -7.15 -14.67
C HIS A 293 -11.71 -5.92 -13.80
N GLU A 294 -11.55 -6.06 -12.49
CA GLU A 294 -11.72 -4.94 -11.54
C GLU A 294 -10.52 -3.97 -11.53
N GLY A 295 -9.49 -4.22 -12.33
CA GLY A 295 -8.33 -3.35 -12.47
C GLY A 295 -7.32 -3.43 -11.32
N VAL A 296 -7.35 -4.48 -10.50
CA VAL A 296 -6.35 -4.74 -9.47
C VAL A 296 -5.00 -5.00 -10.13
N LYS A 297 -3.98 -4.23 -9.77
CA LYS A 297 -2.66 -4.33 -10.41
C LYS A 297 -1.88 -5.57 -9.98
N THR A 298 -2.01 -5.95 -8.71
CA THR A 298 -1.23 -7.06 -8.11
C THR A 298 -2.07 -7.81 -7.09
N LEU A 299 -1.82 -9.11 -6.98
CA LEU A 299 -2.24 -9.96 -5.87
C LEU A 299 -0.97 -10.42 -5.14
N TYR A 300 -1.06 -10.60 -3.81
CA TYR A 300 0.09 -10.95 -2.98
C TYR A 300 0.11 -12.45 -2.68
N TYR A 301 -0.38 -12.88 -1.53
CA TYR A 301 -0.42 -14.30 -1.19
C TYR A 301 -1.79 -14.93 -1.42
N ILE A 302 -1.78 -16.22 -1.80
CA ILE A 302 -2.91 -17.11 -1.57
C ILE A 302 -2.63 -17.86 -0.27
N ARG A 303 -3.45 -17.63 0.74
CA ARG A 303 -3.36 -18.27 2.05
C ARG A 303 -4.41 -19.37 2.14
N SER A 304 -3.95 -20.62 2.09
CA SER A 304 -4.82 -21.79 2.32
C SER A 304 -4.96 -22.07 3.80
N LEU A 305 -6.14 -22.48 4.23
CA LEU A 305 -6.30 -23.19 5.50
C LEU A 305 -5.62 -24.55 5.31
N ALA A 306 -4.36 -24.69 5.78
CA ALA A 306 -3.78 -25.99 5.96
C ALA A 306 -4.67 -26.74 6.99
N LEU A 307 -4.90 -28.05 6.78
CA LEU A 307 -5.18 -28.92 7.90
C LEU A 307 -3.89 -28.97 8.73
N GLU A 308 -3.66 -27.95 9.53
CA GLU A 308 -2.98 -28.24 10.77
C GLU A 308 -3.90 -29.22 11.47
N VAL A 309 -3.46 -30.46 11.56
CA VAL A 309 -3.90 -31.35 12.61
C VAL A 309 -3.59 -30.53 13.86
N GLU A 310 -4.61 -29.87 14.41
CA GLU A 310 -4.53 -29.32 15.76
C GLU A 310 -4.02 -30.49 16.56
N ALA A 311 -2.77 -30.42 16.99
CA ALA A 311 -2.23 -31.38 17.95
C ALA A 311 -3.21 -31.28 19.10
N CYS A 312 -3.98 -32.34 19.29
CA CYS A 312 -5.07 -32.39 20.24
C CYS A 312 -4.44 -32.21 21.63
N GLU A 313 -4.37 -30.96 22.10
CA GLU A 313 -3.81 -30.62 23.42
C GLU A 313 -4.60 -31.29 24.57
N THR A 314 -5.75 -31.85 24.25
CA THR A 314 -6.56 -32.64 25.19
C THR A 314 -6.09 -34.11 25.35
N CYS A 315 -5.08 -34.58 24.61
CA CYS A 315 -4.56 -35.94 24.72
C CYS A 315 -3.29 -36.06 25.55
N SER A 316 -2.84 -35.02 26.22
CA SER A 316 -1.72 -35.03 27.16
C SER A 316 -2.21 -34.69 28.57
N ALA A 317 -3.08 -35.55 29.15
CA ALA A 317 -3.36 -35.58 30.57
C ALA A 317 -2.92 -36.94 31.13
#